data_2fd3c66ae0d8e07f15a46c48b85d92b7
#
_entry.id   2fd3c66ae0d8e07f15a46c48b85d92b7
#
_cell.length_a   1.000
_cell.length_b   1.000
_cell.length_c   1.000
_cell.angle_alpha   90.00
_cell.angle_beta   90.00
_cell.angle_gamma   90.00
#
_symmetry.space_group_name_H-M   'P 1'
#
loop_
_entity.id
_entity.type
_entity.pdbx_description
1 polymer ?
#
loop_
_entity_poly.entity_id
_entity_poly.type
_entity_poly.pdbx_seq_one_letter_code
_entity_poly.pdbx_strand_id
1 'polypeptide(L)'
;MNIIVVGCGRVGASLAVVLDTPENEVSIVDIDPSSFARLNGEFEGRKVVGQGFDEDVLLAAGIEDCDAFAAVTSQDNVNLMASEVARRLYKVPHVITRLINPERLDLYRQLGLDHVCDTELVAENMAAKILAGRAHHIDVFGDYEVLTFVLSLENGGVVHVRDI
;
A
#
# COMPACT_ATOMS: atom_id res chain seq x y z
N MET A 1 10.36 4.31 -12.11
CA MET A 1 8.95 4.76 -11.94
C MET A 1 8.93 5.99 -11.05
N ASN A 2 8.02 6.93 -11.31
CA ASN A 2 7.76 8.08 -10.45
C ASN A 2 6.63 7.73 -9.48
N ILE A 3 6.92 7.71 -8.19
CA ILE A 3 5.99 7.21 -7.18
C ILE A 3 5.73 8.28 -6.13
N ILE A 4 4.46 8.49 -5.78
CA ILE A 4 4.08 9.40 -4.71
C ILE A 4 3.42 8.60 -3.58
N VAL A 5 3.92 8.79 -2.35
CA VAL A 5 3.36 8.23 -1.13
C VAL A 5 2.80 9.37 -0.27
N VAL A 6 1.50 9.35 0.02
CA VAL A 6 0.84 10.33 0.89
C VAL A 6 0.64 9.74 2.29
N GLY A 7 1.27 10.38 3.26
CA GLY A 7 1.31 9.98 4.67
C GLY A 7 2.64 9.34 5.06
N CYS A 8 3.42 10.01 5.91
CA CYS A 8 4.68 9.51 6.47
C CYS A 8 4.48 8.91 7.88
N GLY A 9 3.39 8.16 8.06
CA GLY A 9 3.17 7.32 9.23
C GLY A 9 4.03 6.06 9.19
N ARG A 10 3.75 5.07 10.07
CA ARG A 10 4.48 3.79 10.08
C ARG A 10 4.43 3.05 8.75
N VAL A 11 3.24 2.95 8.15
CA VAL A 11 3.05 2.27 6.86
C VAL A 11 3.74 3.05 5.74
N GLY A 12 3.48 4.36 5.62
CA GLY A 12 4.01 5.16 4.52
C GLY A 12 5.53 5.30 4.56
N ALA A 13 6.12 5.46 5.74
CA ALA A 13 7.59 5.51 5.86
C ALA A 13 8.23 4.18 5.44
N SER A 14 7.67 3.04 5.90
CA SER A 14 8.17 1.72 5.48
C SER A 14 7.99 1.49 3.98
N LEU A 15 6.83 1.89 3.43
CA LEU A 15 6.55 1.76 1.99
C LEU A 15 7.53 2.61 1.16
N ALA A 16 7.74 3.87 1.57
CA ALA A 16 8.64 4.78 0.87
C ALA A 16 10.08 4.24 0.83
N VAL A 17 10.60 3.72 1.96
CA VAL A 17 11.94 3.13 2.03
C VAL A 17 12.06 1.88 1.14
N VAL A 18 11.03 1.02 1.11
CA VAL A 18 11.03 -0.18 0.25
C VAL A 18 11.00 0.17 -1.24
N LEU A 19 10.29 1.25 -1.61
CA LEU A 19 10.17 1.68 -3.00
C LEU A 19 11.35 2.55 -3.47
N ASP A 20 12.14 3.10 -2.55
CA ASP A 20 13.28 3.98 -2.84
C ASP A 20 14.48 3.15 -3.32
N THR A 21 14.44 2.81 -4.60
CA THR A 21 15.47 2.03 -5.29
C THR A 21 16.05 2.86 -6.45
N PRO A 22 17.21 2.50 -7.01
CA PRO A 22 17.80 3.22 -8.14
C PRO A 22 16.90 3.34 -9.39
N GLU A 23 15.90 2.47 -9.52
CA GLU A 23 14.95 2.48 -10.64
C GLU A 23 13.72 3.35 -10.39
N ASN A 24 13.54 3.86 -9.18
CA ASN A 24 12.35 4.62 -8.78
C ASN A 24 12.70 6.01 -8.25
N GLU A 25 11.92 7.00 -8.64
CA GLU A 25 11.90 8.31 -8.00
C GLU A 25 10.71 8.40 -7.04
N VAL A 26 10.98 8.40 -5.74
CA VAL A 26 9.93 8.38 -4.72
C VAL A 26 9.78 9.76 -4.07
N SER A 27 8.55 10.27 -4.07
CA SER A 27 8.17 11.46 -3.29
C SER A 27 7.26 11.05 -2.14
N ILE A 28 7.53 11.51 -0.93
CA ILE A 28 6.65 11.30 0.22
C ILE A 28 6.07 12.62 0.73
N VAL A 29 4.77 12.65 0.95
CA VAL A 29 4.00 13.83 1.37
C VAL A 29 3.44 13.61 2.76
N ASP A 30 3.63 14.57 3.66
CA ASP A 30 2.95 14.57 4.96
C ASP A 30 2.70 16.02 5.43
N ILE A 31 1.61 16.23 6.15
CA ILE A 31 1.28 17.55 6.71
C ILE A 31 2.21 17.93 7.87
N ASP A 32 2.73 16.93 8.59
CA ASP A 32 3.63 17.11 9.72
C ASP A 32 5.09 16.87 9.31
N PRO A 33 5.92 17.92 9.23
CA PRO A 33 7.33 17.75 8.86
C PRO A 33 8.11 16.86 9.83
N SER A 34 7.67 16.73 11.09
CA SER A 34 8.33 15.87 12.08
C SER A 34 8.15 14.37 11.76
N SER A 35 7.15 14.03 10.98
CA SER A 35 6.85 12.64 10.56
C SER A 35 8.00 12.05 9.73
N PHE A 36 8.72 12.88 8.96
CA PHE A 36 9.84 12.43 8.13
C PHE A 36 11.05 11.89 8.93
N ALA A 37 11.09 12.11 10.24
CA ALA A 37 12.09 11.47 11.10
C ALA A 37 11.98 9.92 11.10
N ARG A 38 10.83 9.36 10.70
CA ARG A 38 10.60 7.91 10.58
C ARG A 38 11.35 7.26 9.41
N LEU A 39 11.82 8.04 8.47
CA LEU A 39 12.58 7.56 7.32
C LEU A 39 14.04 7.19 7.66
N ASN A 40 14.48 7.45 8.90
CA ASN A 40 15.76 7.02 9.52
C ASN A 40 17.03 7.29 8.68
N GLY A 41 16.99 8.25 7.76
CA GLY A 41 18.14 8.57 6.89
C GLY A 41 18.40 7.57 5.75
N GLU A 42 17.57 6.54 5.61
CA GLU A 42 17.67 5.54 4.54
C GLU A 42 16.95 5.97 3.25
N PHE A 43 16.11 7.00 3.33
CA PHE A 43 15.32 7.51 2.23
C PHE A 43 16.01 8.71 1.57
N GLU A 44 16.36 8.56 0.30
CA GLU A 44 16.99 9.58 -0.54
C GLU A 44 15.98 10.38 -1.39
N GLY A 45 14.74 9.91 -1.47
CA GLY A 45 13.67 10.52 -2.25
C GLY A 45 13.22 11.89 -1.74
N ARG A 46 12.26 12.48 -2.43
CA ARG A 46 11.73 13.82 -2.14
C ARG A 46 10.77 13.82 -0.96
N LYS A 47 10.91 14.80 -0.05
CA LYS A 47 10.02 15.03 1.09
C LYS A 47 9.25 16.31 0.86
N VAL A 48 7.92 16.24 0.84
CA VAL A 48 7.03 17.39 0.60
C VAL A 48 6.11 17.58 1.80
N VAL A 49 6.09 18.79 2.36
CA VAL A 49 5.22 19.13 3.50
C VAL A 49 3.93 19.71 2.98
N GLY A 50 2.80 19.11 3.34
CA GLY A 50 1.48 19.63 3.02
C GLY A 50 0.38 18.58 3.01
N GLN A 51 -0.83 19.02 2.64
CA GLN A 51 -2.00 18.15 2.50
C GLN A 51 -1.89 17.31 1.23
N GLY A 52 -2.02 15.99 1.36
CA GLY A 52 -1.85 15.06 0.24
C GLY A 52 -2.94 15.08 -0.85
N PHE A 53 -3.90 15.99 -0.77
CA PHE A 53 -4.91 16.27 -1.80
C PHE A 53 -4.88 17.72 -2.29
N ASP A 54 -3.95 18.54 -1.78
CA ASP A 54 -3.73 19.92 -2.21
C ASP A 54 -2.96 19.93 -3.53
N GLU A 55 -3.45 20.73 -4.49
CA GLU A 55 -2.91 20.77 -5.85
C GLU A 55 -1.46 21.24 -5.87
N ASP A 56 -1.12 22.30 -5.16
CA ASP A 56 0.24 22.85 -5.14
C ASP A 56 1.22 21.86 -4.49
N VAL A 57 0.78 21.13 -3.47
CA VAL A 57 1.56 20.09 -2.79
C VAL A 57 1.80 18.89 -3.70
N LEU A 58 0.77 18.45 -4.42
CA LEU A 58 0.87 17.34 -5.37
C LEU A 58 1.76 17.70 -6.57
N LEU A 59 1.67 18.93 -7.08
CA LEU A 59 2.55 19.43 -8.13
C LEU A 59 4.01 19.46 -7.65
N ALA A 60 4.26 19.94 -6.43
CA ALA A 60 5.60 19.90 -5.83
C ALA A 60 6.14 18.48 -5.62
N ALA A 61 5.24 17.50 -5.44
CA ALA A 61 5.59 16.09 -5.35
C ALA A 61 5.83 15.41 -6.72
N GLY A 62 5.46 16.06 -7.84
CA GLY A 62 5.65 15.54 -9.20
C GLY A 62 4.47 14.73 -9.73
N ILE A 63 3.23 15.08 -9.37
CA ILE A 63 2.03 14.31 -9.72
C ILE A 63 1.77 14.22 -11.22
N GLU A 64 2.23 15.20 -12.01
CA GLU A 64 1.99 15.24 -13.47
C GLU A 64 2.67 14.08 -14.21
N ASP A 65 3.82 13.63 -13.72
CA ASP A 65 4.59 12.52 -14.29
C ASP A 65 4.52 11.25 -13.41
N CYS A 66 3.55 11.16 -12.52
CA CYS A 66 3.43 10.09 -11.54
C CYS A 66 2.91 8.79 -12.19
N ASP A 67 3.64 7.70 -12.04
CA ASP A 67 3.26 6.36 -12.49
C ASP A 67 2.41 5.62 -11.45
N ALA A 68 2.72 5.81 -10.15
CA ALA A 68 2.03 5.15 -9.06
C ALA A 68 1.82 6.08 -7.86
N PHE A 69 0.65 6.01 -7.25
CA PHE A 69 0.25 6.85 -6.13
C PHE A 69 -0.32 5.99 -4.99
N ALA A 70 0.19 6.18 -3.79
CA ALA A 70 -0.27 5.47 -2.60
C ALA A 70 -0.74 6.45 -1.52
N ALA A 71 -2.04 6.43 -1.18
CA ALA A 71 -2.59 7.20 -0.07
C ALA A 71 -2.69 6.32 1.18
N VAL A 72 -1.81 6.54 2.17
CA VAL A 72 -1.62 5.65 3.32
C VAL A 72 -1.61 6.38 4.67
N THR A 73 -2.31 7.51 4.76
CA THR A 73 -2.46 8.24 6.03
C THR A 73 -3.29 7.44 7.05
N SER A 74 -3.42 7.96 8.26
CA SER A 74 -4.30 7.41 9.30
C SER A 74 -5.77 7.83 9.17
N GLN A 75 -6.17 8.45 8.06
CA GLN A 75 -7.51 9.01 7.87
C GLN A 75 -8.10 8.57 6.53
N ASP A 76 -9.11 7.70 6.56
CA ASP A 76 -9.77 7.16 5.35
C ASP A 76 -10.28 8.26 4.40
N ASN A 77 -10.82 9.35 4.94
CA ASN A 77 -11.34 10.45 4.11
C ASN A 77 -10.21 11.18 3.37
N VAL A 78 -9.05 11.35 4.00
CA VAL A 78 -7.86 11.94 3.36
C VAL A 78 -7.34 11.01 2.27
N ASN A 79 -7.24 9.70 2.57
CA ASN A 79 -6.81 8.71 1.61
C ASN A 79 -7.74 8.66 0.40
N LEU A 80 -9.05 8.64 0.64
CA LEU A 80 -10.07 8.66 -0.41
C LEU A 80 -9.94 9.91 -1.29
N MET A 81 -9.86 11.10 -0.69
CA MET A 81 -9.76 12.35 -1.42
C MET A 81 -8.48 12.41 -2.26
N ALA A 82 -7.33 12.10 -1.66
CA ALA A 82 -6.05 12.12 -2.36
C ALA A 82 -6.03 11.15 -3.56
N SER A 83 -6.56 9.93 -3.37
CA SER A 83 -6.66 8.93 -4.43
C SER A 83 -7.59 9.36 -5.55
N GLU A 84 -8.74 9.97 -5.24
CA GLU A 84 -9.68 10.47 -6.26
C GLU A 84 -9.07 11.66 -7.04
N VAL A 85 -8.32 12.54 -6.39
CA VAL A 85 -7.58 13.62 -7.06
C VAL A 85 -6.53 13.04 -8.00
N ALA A 86 -5.66 12.15 -7.52
CA ALA A 86 -4.64 11.52 -8.35
C ALA A 86 -5.23 10.80 -9.56
N ARG A 87 -6.27 10.00 -9.34
CA ARG A 87 -6.90 9.20 -10.40
C ARG A 87 -7.72 10.04 -11.39
N ARG A 88 -8.55 10.97 -10.90
CA ARG A 88 -9.51 11.68 -11.76
C ARG A 88 -8.94 12.92 -12.40
N LEU A 89 -8.15 13.71 -11.69
CA LEU A 89 -7.58 14.94 -12.22
C LEU A 89 -6.28 14.67 -12.97
N TYR A 90 -5.36 13.94 -12.36
CA TYR A 90 -4.04 13.69 -12.94
C TYR A 90 -3.92 12.40 -13.74
N LYS A 91 -4.95 11.52 -13.69
CA LYS A 91 -4.98 10.26 -14.46
C LYS A 91 -3.82 9.32 -14.15
N VAL A 92 -3.34 9.34 -12.90
CA VAL A 92 -2.27 8.43 -12.47
C VAL A 92 -2.70 6.98 -12.74
N PRO A 93 -1.88 6.17 -13.44
CA PRO A 93 -2.27 4.83 -13.87
C PRO A 93 -2.53 3.86 -12.71
N HIS A 94 -1.68 3.92 -11.68
CA HIS A 94 -1.76 3.01 -10.54
C HIS A 94 -2.01 3.80 -9.26
N VAL A 95 -3.21 3.71 -8.71
CA VAL A 95 -3.59 4.40 -7.47
C VAL A 95 -4.04 3.37 -6.45
N ILE A 96 -3.31 3.26 -5.34
CA ILE A 96 -3.62 2.36 -4.22
C ILE A 96 -4.02 3.17 -3.01
N THR A 97 -5.10 2.78 -2.36
CA THR A 97 -5.67 3.50 -1.24
C THR A 97 -5.71 2.61 0.01
N ARG A 98 -5.11 3.07 1.09
CA ARG A 98 -5.28 2.42 2.38
C ARG A 98 -6.67 2.68 2.93
N LEU A 99 -7.33 1.63 3.40
CA LEU A 99 -8.59 1.65 4.11
C LEU A 99 -8.40 1.10 5.53
N ILE A 100 -8.85 1.84 6.53
CA ILE A 100 -8.72 1.45 7.94
C ILE A 100 -10.03 0.87 8.47
N ASN A 101 -11.17 1.52 8.15
CA ASN A 101 -12.49 1.05 8.58
C ASN A 101 -13.12 0.12 7.56
N PRO A 102 -13.20 -1.21 7.83
CA PRO A 102 -13.78 -2.19 6.89
C PRO A 102 -15.24 -1.91 6.50
N GLU A 103 -16.01 -1.20 7.33
CA GLU A 103 -17.38 -0.83 7.00
C GLU A 103 -17.50 0.05 5.74
N ARG A 104 -16.39 0.61 5.26
CA ARG A 104 -16.33 1.46 4.06
C ARG A 104 -15.91 0.70 2.79
N LEU A 105 -15.65 -0.58 2.87
CA LEU A 105 -15.23 -1.41 1.72
C LEU A 105 -16.15 -1.27 0.51
N ASP A 106 -17.46 -1.32 0.73
CA ASP A 106 -18.42 -1.21 -0.37
C ASP A 106 -18.37 0.15 -1.08
N LEU A 107 -18.08 1.23 -0.35
CA LEU A 107 -17.87 2.54 -0.95
C LEU A 107 -16.64 2.56 -1.87
N TYR A 108 -15.52 1.99 -1.42
CA TYR A 108 -14.28 1.94 -2.21
C TYR A 108 -14.45 1.09 -3.47
N ARG A 109 -15.14 -0.06 -3.37
CA ARG A 109 -15.50 -0.91 -4.51
C ARG A 109 -16.40 -0.17 -5.51
N GLN A 110 -17.43 0.54 -5.03
CA GLN A 110 -18.33 1.32 -5.90
C GLN A 110 -17.60 2.46 -6.62
N LEU A 111 -16.61 3.08 -5.99
CA LEU A 111 -15.76 4.09 -6.60
C LEU A 111 -14.71 3.51 -7.56
N GLY A 112 -14.53 2.18 -7.58
CA GLY A 112 -13.53 1.50 -8.39
C GLY A 112 -12.10 1.88 -7.97
N LEU A 113 -11.88 2.08 -6.66
CA LEU A 113 -10.57 2.34 -6.09
C LEU A 113 -9.90 1.02 -5.72
N ASP A 114 -8.68 0.84 -6.17
CA ASP A 114 -7.82 -0.22 -5.65
C ASP A 114 -7.44 0.11 -4.20
N HIS A 115 -7.62 -0.84 -3.29
CA HIS A 115 -7.48 -0.59 -1.87
C HIS A 115 -6.91 -1.77 -1.10
N VAL A 116 -6.24 -1.43 0.00
CA VAL A 116 -5.79 -2.40 1.00
C VAL A 116 -6.41 -2.05 2.34
N CYS A 117 -7.26 -2.95 2.86
CA CYS A 117 -7.82 -2.83 4.21
C CYS A 117 -6.86 -3.49 5.20
N ASP A 118 -6.06 -2.69 5.91
CA ASP A 118 -5.07 -3.20 6.86
C ASP A 118 -5.70 -3.94 8.05
N THR A 119 -6.88 -3.52 8.48
CA THR A 119 -7.62 -4.18 9.57
C THR A 119 -8.02 -5.60 9.19
N GLU A 120 -8.60 -5.80 7.99
CA GLU A 120 -8.97 -7.13 7.51
C GLU A 120 -7.73 -7.99 7.26
N LEU A 121 -6.73 -7.45 6.53
CA LEU A 121 -5.52 -8.17 6.21
C LEU A 121 -4.80 -8.69 7.47
N VAL A 122 -4.68 -7.86 8.50
CA VAL A 122 -4.06 -8.25 9.77
C VAL A 122 -4.90 -9.28 10.51
N ALA A 123 -6.22 -9.08 10.58
CA ALA A 123 -7.13 -10.01 11.27
C ALA A 123 -7.15 -11.39 10.60
N GLU A 124 -7.22 -11.45 9.28
CA GLU A 124 -7.17 -12.70 8.51
C GLU A 124 -5.83 -13.43 8.69
N ASN A 125 -4.72 -12.68 8.63
CA ASN A 125 -3.39 -13.27 8.83
C ASN A 125 -3.23 -13.83 10.25
N MET A 126 -3.73 -13.11 11.27
CA MET A 126 -3.74 -13.60 12.65
C MET A 126 -4.62 -14.84 12.82
N ALA A 127 -5.84 -14.81 12.27
CA ALA A 127 -6.76 -15.95 12.31
C ALA A 127 -6.15 -17.19 11.62
N ALA A 128 -5.56 -17.02 10.45
CA ALA A 128 -4.86 -18.08 9.76
C ALA A 128 -3.74 -18.70 10.60
N LYS A 129 -2.92 -17.88 11.27
CA LYS A 129 -1.85 -18.35 12.15
C LYS A 129 -2.37 -19.06 13.40
N ILE A 130 -3.47 -18.60 13.98
CA ILE A 130 -4.10 -19.22 15.16
C ILE A 130 -4.72 -20.56 14.82
N LEU A 131 -5.49 -20.61 13.72
CA LEU A 131 -6.27 -21.79 13.34
C LEU A 131 -5.42 -22.90 12.70
N ALA A 132 -4.40 -22.51 11.94
CA ALA A 132 -3.69 -23.47 11.12
C ALA A 132 -2.62 -24.27 11.90
N GLY A 133 -2.13 -23.79 13.04
CA GLY A 133 -0.96 -24.40 13.72
C GLY A 133 0.24 -24.64 12.76
N ARG A 134 0.09 -24.27 11.48
CA ARG A 134 1.01 -24.45 10.36
C ARG A 134 0.81 -23.25 9.42
N ALA A 135 1.89 -22.64 9.01
CA ALA A 135 1.90 -21.40 8.23
C ALA A 135 1.10 -21.53 6.92
N HIS A 136 0.03 -20.76 6.80
CA HIS A 136 -0.53 -20.38 5.52
C HIS A 136 0.02 -19.00 5.21
N HIS A 137 0.78 -18.88 4.15
CA HIS A 137 1.20 -17.59 3.62
C HIS A 137 0.29 -17.31 2.43
N ILE A 138 -0.46 -16.21 2.49
CA ILE A 138 -1.28 -15.74 1.38
C ILE A 138 -0.56 -14.51 0.84
N ASP A 139 0.03 -14.63 -0.33
CA ASP A 139 0.55 -13.50 -1.10
C ASP A 139 -0.42 -13.21 -2.24
N VAL A 140 -0.87 -11.96 -2.35
CA VAL A 140 -1.72 -11.50 -3.45
C VAL A 140 -0.87 -10.70 -4.42
N PHE A 141 -0.78 -11.16 -5.66
CA PHE A 141 -0.09 -10.47 -6.75
C PHE A 141 -1.07 -10.15 -7.88
N GLY A 142 -1.58 -8.92 -7.91
CA GLY A 142 -2.57 -8.51 -8.91
C GLY A 142 -3.86 -9.33 -8.78
N ASP A 143 -4.25 -10.02 -9.86
CA ASP A 143 -5.44 -10.89 -9.90
C ASP A 143 -5.16 -12.33 -9.44
N TYR A 144 -3.96 -12.62 -8.91
CA TYR A 144 -3.56 -13.96 -8.51
C TYR A 144 -3.40 -14.07 -7.00
N GLU A 145 -4.05 -15.07 -6.41
CA GLU A 145 -3.81 -15.48 -5.03
C GLU A 145 -2.84 -16.65 -5.01
N VAL A 146 -1.70 -16.49 -4.33
CA VAL A 146 -0.76 -17.59 -4.10
C VAL A 146 -1.03 -18.20 -2.73
N LEU A 147 -1.66 -19.37 -2.72
CA LEU A 147 -1.90 -20.15 -1.50
C LEU A 147 -0.74 -21.12 -1.29
N THR A 148 0.02 -20.92 -0.22
CA THR A 148 1.07 -21.88 0.18
C THR A 148 0.53 -22.84 1.23
N PHE A 149 0.39 -24.11 0.87
CA PHE A 149 -0.02 -25.18 1.77
C PHE A 149 1.21 -25.99 2.24
N VAL A 150 1.33 -26.23 3.54
CA VAL A 150 2.23 -27.25 4.05
C VAL A 150 1.45 -28.54 4.22
N LEU A 151 1.59 -29.45 3.29
CA LEU A 151 1.06 -30.82 3.41
C LEU A 151 2.02 -31.65 4.26
N SER A 152 1.57 -32.05 5.45
CA SER A 152 2.28 -33.08 6.23
C SER A 152 1.74 -34.43 5.82
N LEU A 153 2.57 -35.21 5.16
CA LEU A 153 2.27 -36.61 4.91
C LEU A 153 2.78 -37.44 6.11
N GLU A 154 1.95 -38.32 6.61
CA GLU A 154 2.29 -39.20 7.73
C GLU A 154 3.53 -40.08 7.48
N ASN A 155 3.98 -40.20 6.23
CA ASN A 155 5.11 -41.06 5.82
C ASN A 155 6.30 -40.30 5.19
N GLY A 156 6.44 -38.98 5.41
CA GLY A 156 7.65 -38.24 5.00
C GLY A 156 7.86 -38.11 3.48
N GLY A 157 6.83 -38.27 2.67
CA GLY A 157 6.91 -38.09 1.21
C GLY A 157 6.85 -36.61 0.79
N VAL A 158 7.48 -36.29 -0.35
CA VAL A 158 7.40 -34.99 -1.01
C VAL A 158 6.31 -35.05 -2.07
N VAL A 159 5.34 -34.14 -1.99
CA VAL A 159 4.33 -33.98 -3.04
C VAL A 159 4.72 -32.79 -3.90
N HIS A 160 4.93 -33.04 -5.18
CA HIS A 160 5.04 -31.98 -6.18
C HIS A 160 3.65 -31.65 -6.72
N VAL A 161 3.14 -30.47 -6.45
CA VAL A 161 1.92 -29.96 -7.11
C VAL A 161 2.35 -29.44 -8.48
N ARG A 162 1.92 -30.08 -9.54
CA ARG A 162 2.04 -29.59 -10.91
C ARG A 162 0.68 -29.06 -11.33
N ASP A 163 0.69 -27.83 -11.77
CA ASP A 163 -0.36 -27.09 -12.49
C ASP A 163 -1.83 -27.50 -12.17
N ILE A 164 -2.51 -26.60 -11.47
CA ILE A 164 -3.98 -26.57 -11.44
C ILE A 164 -4.44 -25.60 -12.52
#